data_c585e60f8b8ddfb0ee2e146da1300b6b
#
_entry.id   c585e60f8b8ddfb0ee2e146da1300b6b
#
_cell.length_a   1.000
_cell.length_b   1.000
_cell.length_c   1.000
_cell.angle_alpha   90.00
_cell.angle_beta   90.00
_cell.angle_gamma   90.00
#
_symmetry.space_group_name_H-M   'P 1'
#
loop_
_entity.id
_entity.type
_entity.pdbx_description
1 polymer ?
#
loop_
_entity_poly.entity_id
_entity_poly.type
_entity_poly.pdbx_seq_one_letter_code
_entity_poly.pdbx_strand_id
1 'polypeptide(L)'
;MGKLQLKDTKNDTILNCILWEETLNRLDSKLFRAGNLVRIVTASFNEKFNNCLVSSLELIKEAKTGLDEEQREETYKKLVGYFETIQEEKLKKFLYEYFEEHKEKIKIMPAAKVMHHNYVGGLMVHTIECIQFAEKNLEMFTLKLNRDTMIAACILHDIGKIFEYTVNLETGMIDYDENFRKEWISHSQYGFSLCMMNSFKRIAKMIAAHHGRDDWGAMIDLDEKDLEPELYFLHFMDNLSAKFGRINVAMIEGGLNWQN
;
A
#
# COMPACT_ATOMS: atom_id res chain seq x y z
N MET A 1 -19.15 5.94 -21.11
CA MET A 1 -18.42 7.22 -20.88
C MET A 1 -17.44 7.01 -19.76
N GLY A 2 -16.14 7.22 -19.98
CA GLY A 2 -15.07 7.10 -18.99
C GLY A 2 -14.59 8.46 -18.52
N LYS A 3 -14.10 8.54 -17.26
CA LYS A 3 -13.45 9.70 -16.69
C LYS A 3 -11.98 9.38 -16.43
N LEU A 4 -11.10 10.31 -16.76
CA LEU A 4 -9.65 10.17 -16.61
C LEU A 4 -9.09 11.48 -16.05
N GLN A 5 -8.14 11.40 -15.13
CA GLN A 5 -7.36 12.55 -14.70
C GLN A 5 -5.95 12.45 -15.28
N LEU A 6 -5.53 13.51 -15.95
CA LEU A 6 -4.18 13.64 -16.49
C LEU A 6 -3.48 14.79 -15.77
N LYS A 7 -2.22 14.60 -15.41
CA LYS A 7 -1.37 15.63 -14.84
C LYS A 7 -0.44 16.17 -15.95
N ASP A 8 -0.47 17.47 -16.18
CA ASP A 8 0.46 18.12 -17.10
C ASP A 8 1.88 18.07 -16.55
N THR A 9 2.82 17.55 -17.33
CA THR A 9 4.21 17.37 -16.93
C THR A 9 5.00 18.68 -16.83
N LYS A 10 4.46 19.82 -17.33
CA LYS A 10 5.16 21.10 -17.34
C LYS A 10 4.79 22.02 -16.18
N ASN A 11 3.54 21.97 -15.72
CA ASN A 11 3.00 22.92 -14.76
C ASN A 11 2.21 22.30 -13.63
N ASP A 12 2.22 20.96 -13.53
CA ASP A 12 1.50 20.17 -12.52
C ASP A 12 -0.04 20.33 -12.52
N THR A 13 -0.61 20.95 -13.53
CA THR A 13 -2.06 21.15 -13.63
C THR A 13 -2.76 19.81 -13.83
N ILE A 14 -3.85 19.58 -13.09
CA ILE A 14 -4.69 18.40 -13.25
C ILE A 14 -5.79 18.71 -14.26
N LEU A 15 -5.83 17.92 -15.33
CA LEU A 15 -6.87 17.97 -16.36
C LEU A 15 -7.90 16.86 -16.09
N ASN A 16 -9.15 17.25 -15.89
CA ASN A 16 -10.25 16.31 -15.84
C ASN A 16 -10.68 15.99 -17.29
N CYS A 17 -10.44 14.75 -17.71
CA CYS A 17 -10.71 14.31 -19.07
C CYS A 17 -11.95 13.39 -19.11
N ILE A 18 -12.72 13.52 -20.18
CA ILE A 18 -13.85 12.65 -20.49
C ILE A 18 -13.55 11.95 -21.81
N LEU A 19 -13.82 10.65 -21.86
CA LEU A 19 -13.75 9.83 -23.07
C LEU A 19 -15.11 9.21 -23.30
N TRP A 20 -15.62 9.34 -24.53
CA TRP A 20 -16.83 8.66 -24.93
C TRP A 20 -16.61 7.17 -25.11
N GLU A 21 -17.66 6.39 -24.99
CA GLU A 21 -17.60 4.93 -25.06
C GLU A 21 -16.96 4.41 -26.36
N GLU A 22 -17.27 5.04 -27.47
CA GLU A 22 -16.64 4.74 -28.78
C GLU A 22 -15.11 4.95 -28.75
N THR A 23 -14.65 6.01 -28.08
CA THR A 23 -13.22 6.29 -27.89
C THR A 23 -12.58 5.26 -26.99
N LEU A 24 -13.24 4.91 -25.88
CA LEU A 24 -12.74 3.90 -24.94
C LEU A 24 -12.58 2.53 -25.61
N ASN A 25 -13.57 2.11 -26.41
CA ASN A 25 -13.55 0.82 -27.09
C ASN A 25 -12.50 0.74 -28.21
N ARG A 26 -12.03 1.87 -28.71
CA ARG A 26 -11.02 1.97 -29.77
C ARG A 26 -9.60 2.05 -29.22
N LEU A 27 -9.42 2.59 -28.00
CA LEU A 27 -8.11 2.77 -27.40
C LEU A 27 -7.66 1.49 -26.69
N ASP A 28 -6.36 1.20 -26.75
CA ASP A 28 -5.74 0.09 -25.99
C ASP A 28 -5.90 0.35 -24.47
N SER A 29 -6.36 -0.65 -23.75
CA SER A 29 -6.51 -0.59 -22.28
C SER A 29 -5.21 -0.22 -21.56
N LYS A 30 -4.06 -0.59 -22.13
CA LYS A 30 -2.73 -0.22 -21.63
C LYS A 30 -2.51 1.28 -21.53
N LEU A 31 -3.17 2.10 -22.37
CA LEU A 31 -3.08 3.56 -22.28
C LEU A 31 -3.57 4.12 -20.93
N PHE A 32 -4.48 3.40 -20.26
CA PHE A 32 -5.10 3.84 -19.02
C PHE A 32 -4.38 3.37 -17.76
N ARG A 33 -3.18 2.82 -17.92
CA ARG A 33 -2.32 2.46 -16.78
C ARG A 33 -1.89 3.72 -16.02
N ALA A 34 -2.10 3.72 -14.71
CA ALA A 34 -1.69 4.83 -13.85
C ALA A 34 -0.17 5.07 -13.94
N GLY A 35 0.22 6.33 -14.03
CA GLY A 35 1.64 6.73 -14.20
C GLY A 35 2.17 6.71 -15.64
N ASN A 36 1.40 6.21 -16.62
CA ASN A 36 1.79 6.32 -18.02
C ASN A 36 1.96 7.77 -18.44
N LEU A 37 3.02 8.04 -19.19
CA LEU A 37 3.16 9.30 -19.92
C LEU A 37 2.44 9.18 -21.25
N VAL A 38 1.38 9.94 -21.40
CA VAL A 38 0.57 9.96 -22.62
C VAL A 38 0.59 11.35 -23.26
N ARG A 39 0.44 11.38 -24.59
CA ARG A 39 0.19 12.61 -25.35
C ARG A 39 -1.28 12.67 -25.71
N ILE A 40 -1.92 13.77 -25.39
CA ILE A 40 -3.23 14.08 -25.96
C ILE A 40 -3.02 14.49 -27.41
N VAL A 41 -3.53 13.68 -28.35
CA VAL A 41 -3.40 13.96 -29.78
C VAL A 41 -4.56 14.84 -30.25
N THR A 42 -5.78 14.48 -29.81
CA THR A 42 -6.99 15.22 -30.17
C THR A 42 -7.89 15.37 -28.96
N ALA A 43 -8.22 16.62 -28.64
CA ALA A 43 -9.15 16.95 -27.57
C ALA A 43 -9.83 18.29 -27.84
N SER A 44 -10.98 18.50 -27.20
CA SER A 44 -11.66 19.80 -27.11
C SER A 44 -11.92 20.15 -25.65
N PHE A 45 -11.70 21.41 -25.29
CA PHE A 45 -11.97 21.89 -23.93
C PHE A 45 -13.41 22.36 -23.81
N ASN A 46 -14.10 21.93 -22.77
CA ASN A 46 -15.47 22.36 -22.45
C ASN A 46 -15.44 23.28 -21.25
N GLU A 47 -15.53 24.60 -21.50
CA GLU A 47 -15.46 25.63 -20.47
C GLU A 47 -16.59 25.52 -19.44
N LYS A 48 -17.81 25.15 -19.89
CA LYS A 48 -18.99 25.04 -19.01
C LYS A 48 -18.81 24.01 -17.89
N PHE A 49 -18.11 22.92 -18.19
CA PHE A 49 -17.90 21.82 -17.24
C PHE A 49 -16.45 21.73 -16.75
N ASN A 50 -15.59 22.64 -17.17
CA ASN A 50 -14.17 22.66 -16.87
C ASN A 50 -13.50 21.28 -17.06
N ASN A 51 -13.74 20.65 -18.24
CA ASN A 51 -13.19 19.36 -18.57
C ASN A 51 -12.72 19.30 -20.02
N CYS A 52 -11.87 18.32 -20.30
CA CYS A 52 -11.31 18.07 -21.61
C CYS A 52 -11.95 16.83 -22.22
N LEU A 53 -12.60 16.98 -23.38
CA LEU A 53 -13.12 15.86 -24.15
C LEU A 53 -12.01 15.29 -25.02
N VAL A 54 -11.49 14.13 -24.64
CA VAL A 54 -10.37 13.48 -25.32
C VAL A 54 -10.88 12.47 -26.33
N SER A 55 -10.44 12.63 -27.58
CA SER A 55 -10.79 11.72 -28.70
C SER A 55 -9.64 10.82 -29.11
N SER A 56 -8.38 11.19 -28.81
CA SER A 56 -7.21 10.37 -29.12
C SER A 56 -6.07 10.62 -28.13
N LEU A 57 -5.45 9.53 -27.72
CA LEU A 57 -4.27 9.48 -26.85
C LEU A 57 -3.20 8.61 -27.51
N GLU A 58 -1.95 8.98 -27.29
CA GLU A 58 -0.75 8.23 -27.69
C GLU A 58 0.09 7.92 -26.47
N LEU A 59 0.53 6.67 -26.33
CA LEU A 59 1.46 6.27 -25.28
C LEU A 59 2.88 6.74 -25.62
N ILE A 60 3.47 7.58 -24.78
CA ILE A 60 4.84 8.05 -24.94
C ILE A 60 5.80 7.18 -24.12
N LYS A 61 5.40 6.85 -22.89
CA LYS A 61 6.21 6.01 -21.99
C LYS A 61 5.27 5.19 -21.10
N GLU A 62 5.52 3.91 -21.06
CA GLU A 62 4.78 3.00 -20.20
C GLU A 62 5.32 3.10 -18.75
N ALA A 63 4.41 3.27 -17.81
CA ALA A 63 4.76 3.20 -16.40
C ALA A 63 4.95 1.72 -15.98
N LYS A 64 5.83 1.51 -15.05
CA LYS A 64 5.84 0.25 -14.31
C LYS A 64 4.64 0.24 -13.37
N THR A 65 3.81 -0.79 -13.45
CA THR A 65 2.64 -0.96 -12.55
C THR A 65 3.05 -1.40 -11.15
N GLY A 66 4.34 -1.64 -10.93
CA GLY A 66 4.92 -2.13 -9.70
C GLY A 66 6.02 -3.14 -9.97
N LEU A 67 6.17 -4.10 -9.07
CA LEU A 67 7.13 -5.19 -9.22
C LEU A 67 6.69 -6.13 -10.33
N ASP A 68 7.61 -6.53 -11.20
CA ASP A 68 7.39 -7.63 -12.15
C ASP A 68 7.34 -8.99 -11.41
N GLU A 69 7.08 -10.06 -12.14
CA GLU A 69 6.86 -11.37 -11.52
C GLU A 69 8.11 -11.89 -10.78
N GLU A 70 9.29 -11.73 -11.36
CA GLU A 70 10.56 -12.14 -10.75
C GLU A 70 10.83 -11.31 -9.47
N GLN A 71 10.67 -10.01 -9.56
CA GLN A 71 10.81 -9.11 -8.40
C GLN A 71 9.80 -9.44 -7.29
N ARG A 72 8.57 -9.80 -7.62
CA ARG A 72 7.56 -10.22 -6.63
C ARG A 72 7.97 -11.51 -5.93
N GLU A 73 8.48 -12.49 -6.68
CA GLU A 73 8.94 -13.75 -6.10
C GLU A 73 10.14 -13.55 -5.18
N GLU A 74 11.12 -12.74 -5.59
CA GLU A 74 12.28 -12.39 -4.76
C GLU A 74 11.88 -11.64 -3.50
N THR A 75 10.96 -10.66 -3.63
CA THR A 75 10.46 -9.87 -2.50
C THR A 75 9.69 -10.75 -1.52
N TYR A 76 8.87 -11.68 -2.03
CA TYR A 76 8.17 -12.64 -1.19
C TYR A 76 9.13 -13.55 -0.42
N LYS A 77 10.14 -14.11 -1.09
CA LYS A 77 11.19 -14.91 -0.43
C LYS A 77 11.91 -14.13 0.65
N LYS A 78 12.24 -12.87 0.39
CA LYS A 78 12.85 -11.98 1.38
C LYS A 78 11.93 -11.76 2.58
N LEU A 79 10.64 -11.53 2.37
CA LEU A 79 9.65 -11.36 3.43
C LEU A 79 9.52 -12.64 4.28
N VAL A 80 9.36 -13.80 3.66
CA VAL A 80 9.28 -15.10 4.34
C VAL A 80 10.57 -15.42 5.08
N GLY A 81 11.73 -14.97 4.59
CA GLY A 81 13.02 -15.13 5.28
C GLY A 81 13.05 -14.52 6.68
N TYR A 82 12.25 -13.49 6.96
CA TYR A 82 12.13 -12.96 8.32
C TYR A 82 11.43 -13.90 9.29
N PHE A 83 10.59 -14.84 8.80
CA PHE A 83 9.90 -15.81 9.67
C PHE A 83 10.90 -16.74 10.35
N GLU A 84 12.01 -17.09 9.66
CA GLU A 84 13.09 -17.91 10.24
C GLU A 84 13.75 -17.24 11.46
N THR A 85 13.70 -15.91 11.54
CA THR A 85 14.31 -15.17 12.62
C THR A 85 13.45 -15.15 13.91
N ILE A 86 12.17 -15.56 13.80
CA ILE A 86 11.22 -15.65 14.92
C ILE A 86 11.50 -16.93 15.71
N GLN A 87 11.65 -16.81 17.04
CA GLN A 87 11.96 -17.92 17.93
C GLN A 87 10.70 -18.61 18.49
N GLU A 88 9.55 -17.87 18.53
CA GLU A 88 8.30 -18.43 19.00
C GLU A 88 7.70 -19.37 17.95
N GLU A 89 7.83 -20.68 18.15
CA GLU A 89 7.46 -21.72 17.17
C GLU A 89 5.98 -21.66 16.74
N LYS A 90 5.05 -21.37 17.67
CA LYS A 90 3.62 -21.25 17.34
C LYS A 90 3.37 -20.10 16.36
N LEU A 91 4.02 -18.96 16.62
CA LEU A 91 3.91 -17.77 15.78
C LEU A 91 4.55 -17.98 14.42
N LYS A 92 5.76 -18.55 14.40
CA LYS A 92 6.46 -18.91 13.16
C LYS A 92 5.62 -19.83 12.28
N LYS A 93 5.11 -20.92 12.86
CA LYS A 93 4.25 -21.87 12.14
C LYS A 93 3.02 -21.19 11.55
N PHE A 94 2.33 -20.36 12.34
CA PHE A 94 1.16 -19.61 11.89
C PHE A 94 1.49 -18.72 10.68
N LEU A 95 2.61 -17.97 10.73
CA LEU A 95 3.03 -17.11 9.63
C LEU A 95 3.28 -17.90 8.35
N TYR A 96 3.98 -19.03 8.43
CA TYR A 96 4.20 -19.88 7.26
C TYR A 96 2.91 -20.41 6.65
N GLU A 97 2.01 -20.97 7.48
CA GLU A 97 0.76 -21.54 7.01
C GLU A 97 -0.13 -20.46 6.37
N TYR A 98 -0.28 -19.30 7.02
CA TYR A 98 -1.10 -18.22 6.53
C TYR A 98 -0.55 -17.59 5.25
N PHE A 99 0.76 -17.35 5.18
CA PHE A 99 1.39 -16.72 4.02
C PHE A 99 1.43 -17.66 2.81
N GLU A 100 1.59 -18.96 3.01
CA GLU A 100 1.51 -19.93 1.91
C GLU A 100 0.09 -20.03 1.36
N GLU A 101 -0.93 -20.06 2.21
CA GLU A 101 -2.34 -20.07 1.80
C GLU A 101 -2.70 -18.84 0.96
N HIS A 102 -2.16 -17.67 1.30
CA HIS A 102 -2.51 -16.40 0.65
C HIS A 102 -1.42 -15.84 -0.26
N LYS A 103 -0.40 -16.64 -0.60
CA LYS A 103 0.81 -16.25 -1.33
C LYS A 103 0.53 -15.37 -2.55
N GLU A 104 -0.36 -15.81 -3.43
CA GLU A 104 -0.60 -15.11 -4.69
C GLU A 104 -1.26 -13.74 -4.47
N LYS A 105 -2.13 -13.60 -3.48
CA LYS A 105 -2.70 -12.31 -3.10
C LYS A 105 -1.64 -11.39 -2.49
N ILE A 106 -0.84 -11.89 -1.55
CA ILE A 106 0.22 -11.11 -0.88
C ILE A 106 1.20 -10.56 -1.91
N LYS A 107 1.59 -11.35 -2.91
CA LYS A 107 2.56 -10.96 -3.95
C LYS A 107 2.10 -9.81 -4.82
N ILE A 108 0.81 -9.60 -5.00
CA ILE A 108 0.29 -8.60 -5.91
C ILE A 108 -0.29 -7.36 -5.21
N MET A 109 -0.63 -7.44 -3.92
CA MET A 109 -1.35 -6.35 -3.26
C MET A 109 -0.50 -5.10 -3.05
N PRO A 110 -1.10 -3.91 -3.25
CA PRO A 110 -0.52 -2.63 -2.87
C PRO A 110 -0.65 -2.39 -1.36
N ALA A 111 0.17 -1.50 -0.81
CA ALA A 111 0.02 -1.06 0.58
C ALA A 111 -1.06 0.02 0.76
N ALA A 112 -1.39 0.75 -0.31
CA ALA A 112 -2.44 1.78 -0.29
C ALA A 112 -3.04 1.98 -1.68
N LYS A 113 -4.26 2.55 -1.73
CA LYS A 113 -4.90 2.91 -3.02
C LYS A 113 -4.22 4.12 -3.68
N VAL A 114 -3.77 5.11 -2.90
CA VAL A 114 -3.32 6.40 -3.45
C VAL A 114 -1.99 6.88 -2.87
N MET A 115 -1.67 6.53 -1.62
CA MET A 115 -0.60 7.20 -0.89
C MET A 115 0.78 6.60 -1.18
N HIS A 116 1.30 5.79 -0.27
CA HIS A 116 2.61 5.16 -0.36
C HIS A 116 2.48 3.73 -0.88
N HIS A 117 3.49 3.24 -1.57
CA HIS A 117 3.53 1.86 -2.09
C HIS A 117 2.24 1.43 -2.81
N ASN A 118 1.61 2.38 -3.54
CA ASN A 118 0.38 2.20 -4.30
C ASN A 118 0.63 1.54 -5.67
N TYR A 119 1.32 0.41 -5.65
CA TYR A 119 1.70 -0.35 -6.84
C TYR A 119 1.67 -1.86 -6.56
N VAL A 120 1.67 -2.66 -7.62
CA VAL A 120 1.65 -4.13 -7.54
C VAL A 120 2.85 -4.63 -6.72
N GLY A 121 2.58 -5.37 -5.64
CA GLY A 121 3.60 -5.87 -4.70
C GLY A 121 4.03 -4.87 -3.63
N GLY A 122 3.43 -3.67 -3.61
CA GLY A 122 3.78 -2.60 -2.67
C GLY A 122 3.60 -2.97 -1.21
N LEU A 123 2.61 -3.81 -0.88
CA LEU A 123 2.38 -4.31 0.47
C LEU A 123 3.61 -5.04 1.04
N MET A 124 4.22 -5.93 0.24
CA MET A 124 5.42 -6.65 0.68
C MET A 124 6.60 -5.71 0.92
N VAL A 125 6.81 -4.72 0.05
CA VAL A 125 7.89 -3.74 0.18
C VAL A 125 7.70 -2.92 1.45
N HIS A 126 6.50 -2.39 1.65
CA HIS A 126 6.12 -1.66 2.87
C HIS A 126 6.37 -2.49 4.14
N THR A 127 5.89 -3.73 4.17
CA THR A 127 6.08 -4.64 5.30
C THR A 127 7.56 -4.88 5.59
N ILE A 128 8.38 -5.14 4.57
CA ILE A 128 9.83 -5.33 4.72
C ILE A 128 10.51 -4.06 5.26
N GLU A 129 10.12 -2.88 4.80
CA GLU A 129 10.63 -1.61 5.33
C GLU A 129 10.27 -1.43 6.81
N CYS A 130 9.03 -1.71 7.20
CA CYS A 130 8.60 -1.69 8.61
C CYS A 130 9.45 -2.63 9.47
N ILE A 131 9.73 -3.86 9.00
CA ILE A 131 10.59 -4.82 9.70
C ILE A 131 12.01 -4.28 9.83
N GLN A 132 12.59 -3.74 8.75
CA GLN A 132 13.95 -3.21 8.76
C GLN A 132 14.09 -2.00 9.68
N PHE A 133 13.10 -1.12 9.71
CA PHE A 133 13.05 -0.02 10.68
C PHE A 133 12.92 -0.54 12.10
N ALA A 134 12.07 -1.55 12.33
CA ALA A 134 11.91 -2.15 13.64
C ALA A 134 13.22 -2.78 14.16
N GLU A 135 13.89 -3.60 13.37
CA GLU A 135 15.17 -4.23 13.77
C GLU A 135 16.22 -3.21 14.17
N LYS A 136 16.42 -2.16 13.35
CA LYS A 136 17.41 -1.12 13.65
C LYS A 136 17.05 -0.30 14.88
N ASN A 137 15.78 -0.02 15.12
CA ASN A 137 15.36 0.80 16.25
C ASN A 137 15.28 0.01 17.56
N LEU A 138 14.98 -1.30 17.49
CA LEU A 138 15.02 -2.18 18.69
C LEU A 138 16.39 -2.20 19.35
N GLU A 139 17.47 -2.08 18.57
CA GLU A 139 18.84 -2.01 19.10
C GLU A 139 19.15 -0.65 19.74
N MET A 140 18.50 0.42 19.28
CA MET A 140 18.77 1.79 19.73
C MET A 140 18.09 2.13 21.06
N PHE A 141 16.93 1.55 21.33
CA PHE A 141 16.16 1.86 22.52
C PHE A 141 16.49 0.91 23.68
N THR A 142 16.64 1.49 24.88
CA THR A 142 16.83 0.72 26.12
C THR A 142 15.57 -0.02 26.58
N LEU A 143 14.47 0.13 25.87
CA LEU A 143 13.21 -0.55 26.14
C LEU A 143 13.34 -2.04 25.80
N LYS A 144 12.99 -2.88 26.76
CA LYS A 144 12.95 -4.34 26.57
C LYS A 144 11.66 -4.74 25.85
N LEU A 145 11.62 -4.53 24.54
CA LEU A 145 10.53 -4.99 23.71
C LEU A 145 10.78 -6.43 23.24
N ASN A 146 9.72 -7.22 23.15
CA ASN A 146 9.84 -8.57 22.61
C ASN A 146 10.02 -8.50 21.09
N ARG A 147 11.20 -8.89 20.59
CA ARG A 147 11.55 -8.81 19.16
C ARG A 147 10.58 -9.60 18.28
N ASP A 148 10.26 -10.83 18.64
CA ASP A 148 9.37 -11.69 17.84
C ASP A 148 7.98 -11.05 17.68
N THR A 149 7.44 -10.53 18.80
CA THR A 149 6.17 -9.79 18.79
C THR A 149 6.25 -8.55 17.89
N MET A 150 7.34 -7.78 17.93
CA MET A 150 7.51 -6.57 17.13
C MET A 150 7.60 -6.89 15.64
N ILE A 151 8.42 -7.88 15.27
CA ILE A 151 8.58 -8.31 13.86
C ILE A 151 7.26 -8.88 13.32
N ALA A 152 6.60 -9.74 14.09
CA ALA A 152 5.31 -10.29 13.67
C ALA A 152 4.22 -9.22 13.56
N ALA A 153 4.22 -8.23 14.44
CA ALA A 153 3.30 -7.09 14.31
C ALA A 153 3.56 -6.29 13.02
N CYS A 154 4.82 -6.04 12.65
CA CYS A 154 5.16 -5.43 11.36
C CYS A 154 4.71 -6.29 10.18
N ILE A 155 4.79 -7.64 10.28
CA ILE A 155 4.34 -8.54 9.23
C ILE A 155 2.82 -8.51 9.06
N LEU A 156 2.07 -8.40 10.15
CA LEU A 156 0.62 -8.63 10.18
C LEU A 156 -0.24 -7.36 10.24
N HIS A 157 0.33 -6.17 10.50
CA HIS A 157 -0.48 -4.96 10.74
C HIS A 157 -1.40 -4.61 9.57
N ASP A 158 -0.92 -4.81 8.37
CA ASP A 158 -1.60 -4.48 7.12
C ASP A 158 -2.12 -5.72 6.36
N ILE A 159 -2.07 -6.90 6.95
CA ILE A 159 -2.39 -8.15 6.24
C ILE A 159 -3.82 -8.19 5.69
N GLY A 160 -4.75 -7.52 6.32
CA GLY A 160 -6.13 -7.41 5.83
C GLY A 160 -6.28 -6.72 4.47
N LYS A 161 -5.27 -5.96 4.03
CA LYS A 161 -5.26 -5.30 2.71
C LYS A 161 -5.31 -6.29 1.55
N ILE A 162 -4.90 -7.56 1.74
CA ILE A 162 -5.02 -8.61 0.72
C ILE A 162 -6.47 -8.95 0.37
N PHE A 163 -7.41 -8.52 1.19
CA PHE A 163 -8.86 -8.67 0.97
C PHE A 163 -9.56 -7.32 0.77
N GLU A 164 -9.00 -6.23 1.33
CA GLU A 164 -9.58 -4.89 1.24
C GLU A 164 -9.46 -4.30 -0.16
N TYR A 165 -8.41 -4.67 -0.92
CA TYR A 165 -8.17 -4.16 -2.25
C TYR A 165 -8.32 -5.21 -3.34
N THR A 166 -8.63 -4.71 -4.54
CA THR A 166 -8.48 -5.40 -5.80
C THR A 166 -7.44 -4.68 -6.65
N VAL A 167 -6.68 -5.41 -7.44
CA VAL A 167 -5.68 -4.84 -8.34
C VAL A 167 -5.79 -5.45 -9.73
N ASN A 168 -5.82 -4.60 -10.75
CA ASN A 168 -5.74 -5.03 -12.14
C ASN A 168 -4.26 -5.03 -12.55
N LEU A 169 -3.71 -6.20 -12.84
CA LEU A 169 -2.28 -6.36 -13.17
C LEU A 169 -1.89 -5.74 -14.51
N GLU A 170 -2.83 -5.59 -15.44
CA GLU A 170 -2.56 -4.99 -16.75
C GLU A 170 -2.48 -3.47 -16.66
N THR A 171 -3.40 -2.85 -15.94
CA THR A 171 -3.52 -1.39 -15.84
C THR A 171 -2.87 -0.80 -14.60
N GLY A 172 -2.57 -1.61 -13.59
CA GLY A 172 -2.12 -1.15 -12.27
C GLY A 172 -3.22 -0.44 -11.47
N MET A 173 -4.47 -0.49 -11.92
CA MET A 173 -5.59 0.11 -11.17
C MET A 173 -5.85 -0.64 -9.88
N ILE A 174 -5.97 0.14 -8.81
CA ILE A 174 -6.26 -0.34 -7.46
C ILE A 174 -7.64 0.18 -7.07
N ASP A 175 -8.50 -0.70 -6.58
CA ASP A 175 -9.81 -0.34 -6.03
C ASP A 175 -10.10 -1.09 -4.74
N TYR A 176 -11.17 -0.71 -4.06
CA TYR A 176 -11.65 -1.43 -2.89
C TYR A 176 -12.49 -2.62 -3.30
N ASP A 177 -12.34 -3.73 -2.58
CA ASP A 177 -13.25 -4.86 -2.71
C ASP A 177 -14.59 -4.55 -2.02
N GLU A 178 -15.66 -4.53 -2.79
CA GLU A 178 -16.99 -4.20 -2.27
C GLU A 178 -17.54 -5.25 -1.29
N ASN A 179 -17.12 -6.53 -1.42
CA ASN A 179 -17.56 -7.59 -0.53
C ASN A 179 -16.84 -7.50 0.81
N PHE A 180 -15.54 -7.20 0.80
CA PHE A 180 -14.80 -6.96 2.03
C PHE A 180 -15.48 -5.89 2.89
N ARG A 181 -15.89 -4.78 2.29
CA ARG A 181 -16.56 -3.67 3.00
C ARG A 181 -17.94 -4.00 3.56
N LYS A 182 -18.56 -5.06 3.10
CA LYS A 182 -19.83 -5.56 3.66
C LYS A 182 -19.61 -6.38 4.93
N GLU A 183 -18.45 -7.03 5.05
CA GLU A 183 -18.15 -7.96 6.13
C GLU A 183 -17.23 -7.33 7.19
N TRP A 184 -16.33 -6.44 6.78
CA TRP A 184 -15.29 -5.85 7.61
C TRP A 184 -15.32 -4.33 7.57
N ILE A 185 -14.98 -3.69 8.70
CA ILE A 185 -14.88 -2.22 8.79
C ILE A 185 -13.58 -1.75 8.12
N SER A 186 -12.46 -2.46 8.35
CA SER A 186 -11.15 -2.11 7.83
C SER A 186 -10.18 -3.31 7.84
N HIS A 187 -9.06 -3.19 7.10
CA HIS A 187 -7.95 -4.16 7.19
C HIS A 187 -7.40 -4.31 8.61
N SER A 188 -7.41 -3.24 9.42
CA SER A 188 -6.99 -3.29 10.83
C SER A 188 -7.89 -4.18 11.66
N GLN A 189 -9.23 -4.10 11.45
CA GLN A 189 -10.18 -4.98 12.14
C GLN A 189 -9.95 -6.43 11.73
N TYR A 190 -9.72 -6.70 10.46
CA TYR A 190 -9.41 -8.05 9.98
C TYR A 190 -8.14 -8.60 10.66
N GLY A 191 -7.03 -7.84 10.60
CA GLY A 191 -5.76 -8.24 11.21
C GLY A 191 -5.85 -8.44 12.73
N PHE A 192 -6.57 -7.54 13.42
CA PHE A 192 -6.89 -7.69 14.84
C PHE A 192 -7.62 -9.01 15.13
N SER A 193 -8.69 -9.28 14.38
CA SER A 193 -9.52 -10.48 14.56
C SER A 193 -8.73 -11.75 14.29
N LEU A 194 -7.94 -11.77 13.21
CA LEU A 194 -7.05 -12.88 12.85
C LEU A 194 -6.09 -13.22 13.99
N CYS A 195 -5.44 -12.21 14.57
CA CYS A 195 -4.51 -12.40 15.68
C CYS A 195 -5.22 -12.84 16.97
N MET A 196 -6.40 -12.31 17.26
CA MET A 196 -7.21 -12.73 18.42
C MET A 196 -7.63 -14.19 18.33
N MET A 197 -8.11 -14.64 17.17
CA MET A 197 -8.52 -16.03 16.92
C MET A 197 -7.35 -17.01 17.09
N ASN A 198 -6.13 -16.59 16.78
CA ASN A 198 -4.92 -17.40 16.95
C ASN A 198 -4.22 -17.21 18.30
N SER A 199 -4.84 -16.46 19.24
CA SER A 199 -4.34 -16.17 20.59
C SER A 199 -3.10 -15.27 20.66
N PHE A 200 -2.79 -14.52 19.60
CA PHE A 200 -1.71 -13.52 19.56
C PHE A 200 -2.21 -12.15 20.03
N LYS A 201 -2.72 -12.10 21.26
CA LYS A 201 -3.43 -10.94 21.82
C LYS A 201 -2.61 -9.66 21.81
N ARG A 202 -1.27 -9.76 22.07
CA ARG A 202 -0.40 -8.59 22.06
C ARG A 202 -0.27 -7.99 20.68
N ILE A 203 -0.03 -8.83 19.66
CA ILE A 203 0.02 -8.41 18.26
C ILE A 203 -1.31 -7.81 17.83
N ALA A 204 -2.44 -8.45 18.20
CA ALA A 204 -3.77 -7.91 17.92
C ALA A 204 -3.94 -6.48 18.46
N LYS A 205 -3.54 -6.23 19.72
CA LYS A 205 -3.61 -4.90 20.32
C LYS A 205 -2.75 -3.87 19.58
N MET A 206 -1.56 -4.26 19.16
CA MET A 206 -0.67 -3.41 18.35
C MET A 206 -1.32 -3.05 17.00
N ILE A 207 -1.93 -4.04 16.32
CA ILE A 207 -2.65 -3.80 15.07
C ILE A 207 -3.84 -2.86 15.27
N ALA A 208 -4.58 -3.00 16.36
CA ALA A 208 -5.70 -2.12 16.69
C ALA A 208 -5.29 -0.64 16.84
N ALA A 209 -4.05 -0.38 17.21
CA ALA A 209 -3.51 0.96 17.47
C ALA A 209 -2.61 1.52 16.35
N HIS A 210 -2.25 0.74 15.31
CA HIS A 210 -1.15 1.12 14.40
C HIS A 210 -1.43 2.40 13.59
N HIS A 211 -2.68 2.78 13.33
CA HIS A 211 -3.00 4.06 12.73
C HIS A 211 -2.82 5.26 13.66
N GLY A 212 -2.65 5.05 14.97
CA GLY A 212 -2.32 6.05 15.97
C GLY A 212 -3.50 6.82 16.51
N ARG A 213 -4.49 7.18 15.69
CA ARG A 213 -5.64 8.00 16.07
C ARG A 213 -6.94 7.40 15.55
N ASP A 214 -8.03 7.61 16.27
CA ASP A 214 -9.38 7.16 15.89
C ASP A 214 -9.85 7.82 14.59
N ASP A 215 -9.60 9.12 14.40
CA ASP A 215 -9.92 9.86 13.18
C ASP A 215 -9.09 9.40 11.95
N TRP A 216 -8.03 8.62 12.16
CA TRP A 216 -7.23 7.95 11.12
C TRP A 216 -7.59 6.47 10.97
N GLY A 217 -8.57 6.00 11.73
CA GLY A 217 -9.08 4.64 11.66
C GLY A 217 -8.43 3.67 12.64
N ALA A 218 -7.72 4.15 13.68
CA ALA A 218 -7.28 3.31 14.78
C ALA A 218 -8.49 2.81 15.60
N MET A 219 -8.41 1.57 16.06
CA MET A 219 -9.38 1.02 17.01
C MET A 219 -9.01 1.36 18.46
N ILE A 220 -7.74 1.72 18.70
CA ILE A 220 -7.19 2.20 19.96
C ILE A 220 -6.43 3.48 19.65
N ASP A 221 -6.82 4.57 20.30
CA ASP A 221 -6.16 5.87 20.20
C ASP A 221 -4.87 5.88 21.04
N LEU A 222 -3.76 6.33 20.42
CA LEU A 222 -2.47 6.44 21.10
C LEU A 222 -2.30 7.72 21.92
N ASP A 223 -3.19 8.70 21.78
CA ASP A 223 -3.18 9.93 22.56
C ASP A 223 -3.69 9.73 24.01
N GLU A 224 -4.06 8.50 24.39
CA GLU A 224 -4.46 8.16 25.75
C GLU A 224 -3.26 8.15 26.71
N LYS A 225 -3.54 8.33 28.00
CA LYS A 225 -2.53 8.54 29.05
C LYS A 225 -1.67 7.32 29.36
N ASP A 226 -2.11 6.13 28.98
CA ASP A 226 -1.41 4.89 29.27
C ASP A 226 -0.49 4.52 28.09
N LEU A 227 0.79 4.88 28.22
CA LEU A 227 1.81 4.61 27.22
C LEU A 227 2.19 3.13 27.21
N GLU A 228 1.79 2.41 26.16
CA GLU A 228 2.30 1.08 25.87
C GLU A 228 3.34 1.15 24.75
N PRO A 229 4.64 1.00 25.05
CA PRO A 229 5.72 1.28 24.11
C PRO A 229 5.59 0.55 22.77
N GLU A 230 5.12 -0.71 22.78
CA GLU A 230 4.99 -1.51 21.57
C GLU A 230 3.95 -0.97 20.59
N LEU A 231 2.87 -0.35 21.09
CA LEU A 231 1.84 0.25 20.24
C LEU A 231 2.41 1.44 19.49
N TYR A 232 3.09 2.35 20.19
CA TYR A 232 3.79 3.49 19.59
C TYR A 232 4.88 3.04 18.63
N PHE A 233 5.63 2.00 19.00
CA PHE A 233 6.72 1.50 18.19
C PHE A 233 6.21 1.05 16.80
N LEU A 234 5.17 0.21 16.75
CA LEU A 234 4.59 -0.23 15.48
C LEU A 234 4.06 0.94 14.66
N HIS A 235 3.30 1.85 15.30
CA HIS A 235 2.77 3.06 14.66
C HIS A 235 3.88 3.89 13.99
N PHE A 236 5.01 4.10 14.68
CA PHE A 236 6.11 4.88 14.11
C PHE A 236 6.84 4.14 12.99
N MET A 237 7.00 2.81 13.06
CA MET A 237 7.63 2.03 11.98
C MET A 237 6.79 2.06 10.70
N ASP A 238 5.49 1.89 10.82
CA ASP A 238 4.53 2.06 9.73
C ASP A 238 4.59 3.46 9.13
N ASN A 239 4.48 4.50 9.96
CA ASN A 239 4.57 5.90 9.50
C ASN A 239 5.90 6.23 8.82
N LEU A 240 7.03 5.72 9.31
CA LEU A 240 8.33 5.93 8.67
C LEU A 240 8.31 5.37 7.24
N SER A 241 7.91 4.11 7.06
CA SER A 241 7.81 3.53 5.72
C SER A 241 6.83 4.29 4.84
N ALA A 242 5.64 4.63 5.37
CA ALA A 242 4.63 5.37 4.63
C ALA A 242 5.12 6.75 4.16
N LYS A 243 5.84 7.49 5.00
CA LYS A 243 6.35 8.83 4.66
C LYS A 243 7.55 8.76 3.72
N PHE A 244 8.54 7.90 3.99
CA PHE A 244 9.72 7.77 3.14
C PHE A 244 9.41 7.13 1.79
N GLY A 245 8.50 6.16 1.72
CA GLY A 245 8.03 5.58 0.46
C GLY A 245 7.43 6.65 -0.46
N ARG A 246 6.67 7.61 0.08
CA ARG A 246 6.13 8.74 -0.66
C ARG A 246 7.22 9.70 -1.15
N ILE A 247 8.22 10.00 -0.32
CA ILE A 247 9.34 10.87 -0.68
C ILE A 247 10.19 10.24 -1.78
N ASN A 248 10.48 8.93 -1.69
CA ASN A 248 11.24 8.21 -2.70
C ASN A 248 10.57 8.24 -4.08
N VAL A 249 9.25 8.05 -4.14
CA VAL A 249 8.49 8.19 -5.39
C VAL A 249 8.63 9.59 -5.97
N ALA A 250 8.45 10.62 -5.16
CA ALA A 250 8.56 12.01 -5.60
C ALA A 250 9.98 12.36 -6.08
N MET A 251 11.02 11.81 -5.46
CA MET A 251 12.42 12.01 -5.89
C MET A 251 12.71 11.30 -7.21
N ILE A 252 12.20 10.09 -7.41
CA ILE A 252 12.38 9.32 -8.65
C ILE A 252 11.67 10.02 -9.82
N GLU A 253 10.52 10.62 -9.57
CA GLU A 253 9.76 11.38 -10.57
C GLU A 253 10.32 12.78 -10.83
N GLY A 254 11.40 13.19 -10.16
CA GLY A 254 12.06 14.49 -10.34
C GLY A 254 11.31 15.68 -9.73
N GLY A 255 10.37 15.41 -8.81
CA GLY A 255 9.44 16.40 -8.27
C GLY A 255 9.90 17.15 -7.01
N LEU A 256 11.01 16.77 -6.37
CA LEU A 256 11.52 17.44 -5.17
C LEU A 256 12.96 17.92 -5.37
N ASN A 257 13.11 19.18 -5.72
CA ASN A 257 14.37 19.89 -5.55
C ASN A 257 14.47 20.35 -4.09
N TRP A 258 15.22 19.63 -3.28
CA TRP A 258 15.71 20.15 -2.00
C TRP A 258 16.85 21.14 -2.29
N GLN A 259 16.51 22.37 -2.67
CA GLN A 259 17.42 23.49 -2.58
C GLN A 259 16.96 24.37 -1.41
N ASN A 260 17.68 24.22 -0.30
CA ASN A 260 17.80 25.07 0.89
C ASN A 260 16.55 25.35 1.69
#